data_4b7f30ca1af1eeade6b389cf98c252f4
#
_entry.id   4b7f30ca1af1eeade6b389cf98c252f4
#
_cell.length_a   1.000
_cell.length_b   1.000
_cell.length_c   1.000
_cell.angle_alpha   90.00
_cell.angle_beta   90.00
_cell.angle_gamma   90.00
#
_symmetry.space_group_name_H-M   'P 1'
#
loop_
_entity.id
_entity.type
_entity.pdbx_description
1 polymer ?
#
loop_
_entity_poly.entity_id
_entity_poly.type
_entity_poly.pdbx_seq_one_letter_code
_entity_poly.pdbx_strand_id
1 'polypeptide(L)'
;MAEQLNRQRILNLLDVYYSGDLEGALARCTDDVEFFSNAPIDILPHLGAHRGKTELRTMWEIIYQRYSEMRHEVPIIVAEGDKVAVLIRLFLRKRSNNRMVQFDIAVFYTLRDGRVAQIREVMDTFDVVEQVLERDLSAVLTGKLPEET
;
A
#
# COMPACT_ATOMS: atom_id res chain seq x y z
N MET A 1 -17.80 18.99 7.37
CA MET A 1 -18.75 18.01 6.80
C MET A 1 -18.16 17.28 5.59
N ALA A 2 -17.61 17.98 4.60
CA ALA A 2 -16.92 17.33 3.47
C ALA A 2 -15.75 16.47 3.92
N GLU A 3 -15.01 16.92 4.91
CA GLU A 3 -13.86 16.18 5.47
C GLU A 3 -14.27 14.89 6.16
N GLN A 4 -15.35 14.89 6.94
CA GLN A 4 -15.86 13.67 7.55
C GLN A 4 -16.34 12.67 6.50
N LEU A 5 -16.97 13.15 5.45
CA LEU A 5 -17.44 12.32 4.35
C LEU A 5 -16.26 11.73 3.57
N ASN A 6 -15.24 12.52 3.29
CA ASN A 6 -14.02 12.05 2.64
C ASN A 6 -13.27 11.04 3.50
N ARG A 7 -13.18 11.27 4.81
CA ARG A 7 -12.64 10.31 5.76
C ARG A 7 -13.35 8.97 5.66
N GLN A 8 -14.69 8.98 5.68
CA GLN A 8 -15.49 7.76 5.59
C GLN A 8 -15.31 7.06 4.24
N ARG A 9 -15.21 7.82 3.15
CA ARG A 9 -14.95 7.28 1.82
C ARG A 9 -13.62 6.51 1.76
N ILE A 10 -12.57 7.04 2.39
CA ILE A 10 -11.28 6.36 2.44
C ILE A 10 -11.34 5.11 3.31
N LEU A 11 -11.99 5.17 4.48
CA LEU A 11 -12.18 3.97 5.30
C LEU A 11 -12.91 2.88 4.53
N ASN A 12 -13.95 3.23 3.79
CA ASN A 12 -14.70 2.29 2.96
C ASN A 12 -13.84 1.72 1.81
N LEU A 13 -13.02 2.56 1.17
CA LEU A 13 -12.08 2.10 0.14
C LEU A 13 -11.12 1.05 0.70
N LEU A 14 -10.55 1.29 1.87
CA LEU A 14 -9.63 0.35 2.51
C LEU A 14 -10.30 -0.97 2.85
N ASP A 15 -11.51 -0.93 3.41
CA ASP A 15 -12.26 -2.14 3.71
C ASP A 15 -12.56 -2.97 2.46
N VAL A 16 -12.97 -2.31 1.38
CA VAL A 16 -13.27 -2.94 0.09
C VAL A 16 -12.00 -3.54 -0.52
N TYR A 17 -10.92 -2.76 -0.56
CA TYR A 17 -9.65 -3.19 -1.14
C TYR A 17 -9.07 -4.40 -0.41
N TYR A 18 -8.97 -4.33 0.92
CA TYR A 18 -8.38 -5.41 1.71
C TYR A 18 -9.30 -6.62 1.89
N SER A 19 -10.57 -6.51 1.53
CA SER A 19 -11.48 -7.66 1.43
C SER A 19 -11.29 -8.47 0.13
N GLY A 20 -10.50 -7.96 -0.82
CA GLY A 20 -10.25 -8.60 -2.10
C GLY A 20 -11.18 -8.16 -3.23
N ASP A 21 -12.01 -7.15 -3.01
CA ASP A 21 -12.91 -6.61 -4.03
C ASP A 21 -12.20 -5.54 -4.89
N LEU A 22 -11.47 -6.00 -5.89
CA LEU A 22 -10.71 -5.13 -6.80
C LEU A 22 -11.63 -4.17 -7.57
N GLU A 23 -12.72 -4.66 -8.11
CA GLU A 23 -13.65 -3.83 -8.90
C GLU A 23 -14.32 -2.76 -8.03
N GLY A 24 -14.72 -3.13 -6.82
CA GLY A 24 -15.27 -2.18 -5.86
C GLY A 24 -14.28 -1.08 -5.48
N ALA A 25 -13.01 -1.43 -5.30
CA ALA A 25 -11.95 -0.46 -5.02
C ALA A 25 -11.71 0.47 -6.22
N LEU A 26 -11.60 -0.06 -7.43
CA LEU A 26 -11.41 0.74 -8.64
C LEU A 26 -12.59 1.67 -8.92
N ALA A 27 -13.81 1.24 -8.63
CA ALA A 27 -15.00 2.07 -8.79
C ALA A 27 -14.98 3.34 -7.91
N ARG A 28 -14.19 3.34 -6.84
CA ARG A 28 -14.01 4.47 -5.93
C ARG A 28 -12.91 5.44 -6.35
N CYS A 29 -12.26 5.17 -7.48
CA CYS A 29 -11.22 6.01 -8.05
C CYS A 29 -11.74 6.73 -9.29
N THR A 30 -11.11 7.87 -9.63
CA THR A 30 -11.36 8.55 -10.92
C THR A 30 -10.69 7.77 -12.06
N ASP A 31 -11.16 7.97 -13.29
CA ASP A 31 -10.58 7.27 -14.46
C ASP A 31 -9.11 7.64 -14.69
N ASP A 32 -8.73 8.87 -14.33
CA ASP A 32 -7.38 9.41 -14.45
C ASP A 32 -6.56 9.34 -13.14
N VAL A 33 -6.92 8.47 -12.22
CA VAL A 33 -6.27 8.34 -10.92
C VAL A 33 -4.75 8.19 -11.07
N GLU A 34 -4.01 8.89 -10.21
CA GLU A 34 -2.56 8.83 -10.15
C GLU A 34 -2.12 8.12 -8.88
N PHE A 35 -1.15 7.23 -9.00
CA PHE A 35 -0.55 6.51 -7.89
C PHE A 35 0.95 6.73 -7.89
N PHE A 36 1.48 6.98 -6.70
CA PHE A 36 2.93 7.03 -6.48
C PHE A 36 3.28 6.34 -5.16
N SER A 37 4.32 5.50 -5.21
CA SER A 37 4.92 4.88 -4.03
C SER A 37 6.43 5.09 -4.05
N ASN A 38 7.02 5.33 -2.88
CA ASN A 38 8.48 5.40 -2.72
C ASN A 38 9.13 4.02 -2.57
N ALA A 39 8.38 2.94 -2.80
CA ALA A 39 8.93 1.59 -2.74
C ALA A 39 10.09 1.40 -3.73
N PRO A 40 11.11 0.62 -3.37
CA PRO A 40 12.24 0.36 -4.25
C PRO A 40 11.82 -0.52 -5.42
N ILE A 41 11.71 0.08 -6.61
CA ILE A 41 11.22 -0.61 -7.82
C ILE A 41 12.16 -1.71 -8.32
N ASP A 42 13.42 -1.69 -7.93
CA ASP A 42 14.36 -2.77 -8.25
C ASP A 42 14.00 -4.08 -7.53
N ILE A 43 13.27 -3.99 -6.43
CA ILE A 43 12.85 -5.15 -5.61
C ILE A 43 11.33 -5.38 -5.73
N LEU A 44 10.56 -4.31 -5.82
CA LEU A 44 9.11 -4.31 -5.95
C LEU A 44 8.70 -3.57 -7.23
N PRO A 45 8.96 -4.17 -8.41
CA PRO A 45 8.82 -3.45 -9.69
C PRO A 45 7.38 -3.08 -10.06
N HIS A 46 6.39 -3.70 -9.43
CA HIS A 46 4.99 -3.38 -9.66
C HIS A 46 4.54 -2.08 -8.98
N LEU A 47 5.31 -1.56 -8.02
CA LEU A 47 5.06 -0.29 -7.34
C LEU A 47 5.69 0.88 -8.13
N GLY A 48 5.90 2.02 -7.50
CA GLY A 48 6.43 3.20 -8.17
C GLY A 48 5.32 4.13 -8.63
N ALA A 49 5.34 4.55 -9.89
CA ALA A 49 4.38 5.51 -10.43
C ALA A 49 3.44 4.87 -11.47
N HIS A 50 2.14 5.12 -11.33
CA HIS A 50 1.10 4.63 -12.23
C HIS A 50 0.08 5.71 -12.51
N ARG A 51 -0.54 5.65 -13.67
CA ARG A 51 -1.59 6.59 -14.07
C ARG A 51 -2.75 5.87 -14.74
N GLY A 52 -3.95 6.19 -14.31
CA GLY A 52 -5.19 5.63 -14.83
C GLY A 52 -5.58 4.29 -14.21
N LYS A 53 -6.85 3.93 -14.35
CA LYS A 53 -7.41 2.71 -13.76
C LYS A 53 -6.79 1.43 -14.31
N THR A 54 -6.37 1.41 -15.56
CA THR A 54 -5.77 0.22 -16.19
C THR A 54 -4.44 -0.14 -15.51
N GLU A 55 -3.56 0.85 -15.31
CA GLU A 55 -2.29 0.63 -14.62
C GLU A 55 -2.51 0.30 -13.13
N LEU A 56 -3.44 0.99 -12.48
CA LEU A 56 -3.78 0.74 -11.09
C LEU A 56 -4.34 -0.67 -10.90
N ARG A 57 -5.19 -1.13 -11.80
CA ARG A 57 -5.71 -2.51 -11.82
C ARG A 57 -4.58 -3.52 -11.88
N THR A 58 -3.68 -3.38 -12.82
CA THR A 58 -2.54 -4.28 -13.01
C THR A 58 -1.69 -4.35 -11.75
N MET A 59 -1.37 -3.22 -11.15
CA MET A 59 -0.61 -3.16 -9.90
C MET A 59 -1.32 -3.88 -8.76
N TRP A 60 -2.62 -3.59 -8.55
CA TRP A 60 -3.40 -4.22 -7.47
C TRP A 60 -3.61 -5.71 -7.69
N GLU A 61 -3.77 -6.17 -8.93
CA GLU A 61 -3.82 -7.60 -9.26
C GLU A 61 -2.52 -8.31 -8.88
N ILE A 62 -1.38 -7.71 -9.15
CA ILE A 62 -0.07 -8.24 -8.75
C ILE A 62 0.02 -8.35 -7.22
N ILE A 63 -0.43 -7.34 -6.50
CA ILE A 63 -0.44 -7.36 -5.03
C ILE A 63 -1.33 -8.51 -4.52
N TYR A 64 -2.53 -8.68 -5.06
CA TYR A 64 -3.41 -9.78 -4.66
C TYR A 64 -2.82 -11.16 -4.98
N GLN A 65 -2.04 -11.28 -6.06
CA GLN A 65 -1.36 -12.53 -6.41
C GLN A 65 -0.20 -12.86 -5.48
N ARG A 66 0.45 -11.84 -4.89
CA ARG A 66 1.58 -12.03 -3.97
C ARG A 66 1.16 -12.54 -2.60
N TYR A 67 -0.04 -12.20 -2.16
CA TYR A 67 -0.49 -12.43 -0.79
C TYR A 67 -1.76 -13.27 -0.76
N SER A 68 -1.77 -14.30 0.08
CA SER A 68 -2.94 -15.16 0.30
C SER A 68 -3.91 -14.59 1.32
N GLU A 69 -3.42 -13.67 2.16
CA GLU A 69 -4.17 -13.03 3.23
C GLU A 69 -3.68 -11.59 3.36
N MET A 70 -4.61 -10.66 3.43
CA MET A 70 -4.32 -9.26 3.66
C MET A 70 -5.25 -8.73 4.74
N ARG A 71 -4.66 -8.19 5.81
CA ARG A 71 -5.38 -7.55 6.91
C ARG A 71 -4.79 -6.18 7.17
N HIS A 72 -5.63 -5.23 7.59
CA HIS A 72 -5.19 -3.87 7.86
C HIS A 72 -5.80 -3.33 9.15
N GLU A 73 -5.09 -2.41 9.76
CA GLU A 73 -5.55 -1.57 10.85
C GLU A 73 -5.27 -0.11 10.48
N VAL A 74 -6.08 0.82 11.00
CA VAL A 74 -5.94 2.25 10.75
C VAL A 74 -5.73 2.98 12.10
N PRO A 75 -4.47 3.06 12.59
CA PRO A 75 -4.18 3.77 13.84
C PRO A 75 -4.47 5.27 13.77
N ILE A 76 -4.24 5.89 12.61
CA ILE A 76 -4.39 7.35 12.43
C ILE A 76 -5.06 7.61 11.09
N ILE A 77 -6.06 8.47 11.10
CA ILE A 77 -6.66 9.05 9.90
C ILE A 77 -7.00 10.51 10.16
N VAL A 78 -6.61 11.39 9.26
CA VAL A 78 -6.91 12.82 9.32
C VAL A 78 -7.41 13.29 7.96
N ALA A 79 -8.34 14.23 7.95
CA ALA A 79 -8.89 14.80 6.74
C ALA A 79 -8.91 16.32 6.82
N GLU A 80 -8.51 16.96 5.73
CA GLU A 80 -8.54 18.42 5.57
C GLU A 80 -8.83 18.77 4.11
N GLY A 81 -9.90 19.48 3.85
CA GLY A 81 -10.32 19.81 2.50
C GLY A 81 -10.60 18.55 1.67
N ASP A 82 -9.94 18.44 0.53
CA ASP A 82 -10.00 17.28 -0.37
C ASP A 82 -8.94 16.21 -0.08
N LYS A 83 -8.17 16.37 0.99
CA LYS A 83 -7.07 15.48 1.37
C LYS A 83 -7.43 14.61 2.55
N VAL A 84 -7.02 13.35 2.48
CA VAL A 84 -7.09 12.41 3.61
C VAL A 84 -5.73 11.75 3.77
N ALA A 85 -5.16 11.82 4.96
CA ALA A 85 -3.91 11.13 5.30
C ALA A 85 -4.21 10.00 6.27
N VAL A 86 -3.64 8.83 6.00
CA VAL A 86 -3.90 7.59 6.75
C VAL A 86 -2.58 6.91 7.09
N LEU A 87 -2.42 6.52 8.35
CA LEU A 87 -1.43 5.53 8.73
C LEU A 87 -2.11 4.17 8.73
N ILE A 88 -1.61 3.26 7.92
CA ILE A 88 -2.17 1.91 7.77
C ILE A 88 -1.12 0.90 8.24
N ARG A 89 -1.53 0.04 9.16
CA ARG A 89 -0.72 -1.11 9.57
C ARG A 89 -1.17 -2.32 8.79
N LEU A 90 -0.25 -2.91 8.04
CA LEU A 90 -0.50 -4.04 7.15
C LEU A 90 0.02 -5.34 7.72
N PHE A 91 -0.79 -6.39 7.57
CA PHE A 91 -0.43 -7.78 7.86
C PHE A 91 -0.69 -8.58 6.59
N LEU A 92 0.36 -8.99 5.91
CA LEU A 92 0.29 -9.62 4.59
C LEU A 92 0.96 -10.99 4.64
N ARG A 93 0.22 -12.04 4.26
CA ARG A 93 0.77 -13.39 4.18
C ARG A 93 1.27 -13.68 2.78
N LYS A 94 2.56 -13.93 2.63
CA LYS A 94 3.18 -14.24 1.35
C LYS A 94 2.74 -15.62 0.85
N ARG A 95 2.32 -15.72 -0.41
CA ARG A 95 1.99 -17.03 -1.03
C ARG A 95 3.23 -17.89 -1.23
N SER A 96 4.38 -17.28 -1.47
CA SER A 96 5.62 -17.98 -1.81
C SER A 96 6.14 -18.88 -0.71
N ASN A 97 5.96 -18.49 0.57
CA ASN A 97 6.53 -19.22 1.71
C ASN A 97 5.63 -19.21 2.95
N ASN A 98 4.40 -18.71 2.82
CA ASN A 98 3.41 -18.64 3.90
C ASN A 98 3.83 -17.76 5.10
N ARG A 99 4.85 -16.90 4.95
CA ARG A 99 5.28 -15.98 6.00
C ARG A 99 4.40 -14.74 6.05
N MET A 100 4.17 -14.26 7.27
CA MET A 100 3.49 -12.98 7.51
C MET A 100 4.52 -11.86 7.51
N VAL A 101 4.29 -10.84 6.67
CA VAL A 101 5.02 -9.56 6.75
C VAL A 101 4.12 -8.53 7.42
N GLN A 102 4.71 -7.69 8.25
CA GLN A 102 4.02 -6.62 8.95
C GLN A 102 4.80 -5.32 8.80
N PHE A 103 4.14 -4.28 8.30
CA PHE A 103 4.74 -2.95 8.21
C PHE A 103 3.67 -1.87 8.15
N ASP A 104 4.06 -0.63 8.45
CA ASP A 104 3.21 0.53 8.35
C ASP A 104 3.46 1.25 7.03
N ILE A 105 2.39 1.77 6.44
CA ILE A 105 2.45 2.71 5.31
C ILE A 105 1.69 3.97 5.67
N ALA A 106 2.20 5.11 5.25
CA ALA A 106 1.46 6.38 5.27
C ALA A 106 0.94 6.65 3.86
N VAL A 107 -0.35 6.92 3.73
CA VAL A 107 -0.97 7.15 2.43
C VAL A 107 -1.69 8.48 2.44
N PHE A 108 -1.41 9.30 1.44
CA PHE A 108 -2.07 10.57 1.20
C PHE A 108 -3.00 10.43 0.00
N TYR A 109 -4.30 10.62 0.25
CA TYR A 109 -5.32 10.58 -0.80
C TYR A 109 -5.78 11.98 -1.13
N THR A 110 -5.98 12.26 -2.41
CA THR A 110 -6.71 13.43 -2.89
C THR A 110 -8.01 12.96 -3.52
N LEU A 111 -9.13 13.52 -3.10
CA LEU A 111 -10.44 13.20 -3.65
C LEU A 111 -10.92 14.31 -4.59
N ARG A 112 -11.64 13.91 -5.64
CA ARG A 112 -12.32 14.79 -6.57
C ARG A 112 -13.72 14.24 -6.82
N ASP A 113 -14.74 15.03 -6.51
CA ASP A 113 -16.14 14.64 -6.63
C ASP A 113 -16.47 13.30 -5.93
N GLY A 114 -15.88 13.12 -4.75
CA GLY A 114 -16.11 11.94 -3.91
C GLY A 114 -15.36 10.68 -4.32
N ARG A 115 -14.47 10.76 -5.32
CA ARG A 115 -13.62 9.66 -5.78
C ARG A 115 -12.16 10.00 -5.58
N VAL A 116 -11.35 8.96 -5.43
CA VAL A 116 -9.90 9.11 -5.26
C VAL A 116 -9.26 9.45 -6.60
N ALA A 117 -8.61 10.61 -6.66
CA ALA A 117 -7.90 11.12 -7.85
C ALA A 117 -6.38 10.93 -7.73
N GLN A 118 -5.85 10.93 -6.50
CA GLN A 118 -4.43 10.70 -6.26
C GLN A 118 -4.23 9.82 -5.05
N ILE A 119 -3.26 8.92 -5.13
CA ILE A 119 -2.80 8.07 -4.05
C ILE A 119 -1.28 8.21 -3.96
N ARG A 120 -0.78 8.61 -2.80
CA ARG A 120 0.66 8.71 -2.56
C ARG A 120 1.02 7.92 -1.31
N GLU A 121 1.77 6.83 -1.50
CA GLU A 121 2.24 5.98 -0.42
C GLU A 121 3.67 6.31 -0.04
N VAL A 122 3.94 6.30 1.25
CA VAL A 122 5.28 6.43 1.83
C VAL A 122 5.47 5.33 2.85
N MET A 123 6.60 4.64 2.77
CA MET A 123 6.91 3.52 3.66
C MET A 123 8.37 3.54 4.06
N ASP A 124 8.68 2.84 5.15
CA ASP A 124 10.07 2.53 5.50
C ASP A 124 10.59 1.48 4.51
N THR A 125 11.31 1.95 3.50
CA THR A 125 11.82 1.10 2.42
C THR A 125 12.86 0.11 2.90
N PHE A 126 13.63 0.45 3.92
CA PHE A 126 14.61 -0.44 4.50
C PHE A 126 13.94 -1.65 5.15
N ASP A 127 12.96 -1.43 6.03
CA ASP A 127 12.21 -2.49 6.69
C ASP A 127 11.45 -3.36 5.68
N VAL A 128 10.79 -2.75 4.70
CA VAL A 128 10.06 -3.48 3.65
C VAL A 128 11.00 -4.37 2.85
N VAL A 129 12.17 -3.90 2.47
CA VAL A 129 13.17 -4.69 1.74
C VAL A 129 13.67 -5.85 2.58
N GLU A 130 13.99 -5.63 3.86
CA GLU A 130 14.39 -6.72 4.76
C GLU A 130 13.32 -7.82 4.83
N GLN A 131 12.06 -7.45 4.99
CA GLN A 131 10.97 -8.41 5.08
C GLN A 131 10.72 -9.13 3.75
N VAL A 132 10.81 -8.43 2.62
CA VAL A 132 10.61 -9.02 1.29
C VAL A 132 11.73 -10.00 0.95
N LEU A 133 12.98 -9.62 1.20
CA LEU A 133 14.15 -10.46 0.94
C LEU A 133 14.40 -11.49 2.05
N GLU A 134 13.79 -11.33 3.21
CA GLU A 134 13.99 -12.17 4.40
C GLU A 134 15.47 -12.20 4.84
N ARG A 135 16.12 -11.02 4.78
CA ARG A 135 17.52 -10.84 5.15
C ARG A 135 17.68 -9.73 6.16
N ASP A 136 18.62 -9.89 7.05
CA ASP A 136 19.07 -8.82 7.93
C ASP A 136 20.01 -7.89 7.15
N LEU A 137 19.47 -6.83 6.57
CA LEU A 137 20.24 -5.84 5.82
C LEU A 137 21.21 -5.07 6.70
N SER A 138 20.90 -4.87 7.98
CA SER A 138 21.81 -4.22 8.92
C SER A 138 23.08 -5.03 9.07
N ALA A 139 22.98 -6.35 9.18
CA ALA A 139 24.12 -7.24 9.24
C ALA A 139 24.93 -7.20 7.95
N VAL A 140 24.28 -7.21 6.79
CA VAL A 140 24.92 -7.12 5.48
C VAL A 140 25.71 -5.80 5.35
N LEU A 141 25.06 -4.68 5.67
CA LEU A 141 25.66 -3.34 5.49
C LEU A 141 26.79 -3.05 6.50
N THR A 142 26.74 -3.65 7.67
CA THR A 142 27.76 -3.48 8.71
C THR A 142 28.86 -4.54 8.67
N GLY A 143 28.81 -5.48 7.72
CA GLY A 143 29.79 -6.57 7.61
C GLY A 143 29.67 -7.63 8.71
N LYS A 144 28.54 -7.68 9.43
CA LYS A 144 28.27 -8.66 10.48
C LYS A 144 27.39 -9.82 9.97
N LEU A 145 27.68 -10.31 8.76
CA LEU A 145 27.01 -11.49 8.25
C LEU A 145 27.31 -12.68 9.16
N PRO A 146 26.30 -13.50 9.50
CA PRO A 146 26.56 -14.78 10.14
C PRO A 146 27.45 -15.60 9.21
N GLU A 147 28.46 -16.26 9.77
CA GLU A 147 29.26 -17.20 8.98
C GLU A 147 28.31 -18.26 8.40
N GLU A 148 28.43 -18.49 7.11
CA GLU A 148 27.68 -19.58 6.45
C GLU A 148 28.15 -20.89 7.09
N THR A 149 27.26 -21.50 7.84
CA THR A 149 27.47 -22.84 8.39
C THR A 149 26.96 -23.89 7.42
#